data_308c4aed4917f6fd498d384a76ba0b21
#
_entry.id   308c4aed4917f6fd498d384a76ba0b21
#
_cell.length_a   1.000
_cell.length_b   1.000
_cell.length_c   1.000
_cell.angle_alpha   90.00
_cell.angle_beta   90.00
_cell.angle_gamma   90.00
#
_symmetry.space_group_name_H-M   'P 1'
#
loop_
_entity.id
_entity.type
_entity.pdbx_description
1 polymer ?
#
loop_
_entity_poly.entity_id
_entity_poly.type
_entity_poly.pdbx_seq_one_letter_code
_entity_poly.pdbx_strand_id
1 'polypeptide(L)'
;MTVVIVLVGIVLLLSDILMRTFIFGGRDNDNRANIALMVIGIVLAIFSPIFAQLIKLAVSRSREYLADASGSLLTRQPEHLASALEKIAKQDKPLKRANHATAHLFIANPFDPHVTKKFESMFSTHPPIEQRIQQLRSMM
;
A
#
# COMPACT_ATOMS: atom_id res chain seq x y z
N MET A 1 1.43 -11.96 -1.65
CA MET A 1 2.44 -11.20 -0.89
C MET A 1 3.85 -11.52 -1.36
N THR A 2 4.26 -12.79 -1.46
CA THR A 2 5.61 -13.21 -1.90
C THR A 2 6.04 -12.60 -3.24
N VAL A 3 5.19 -12.60 -4.26
CA VAL A 3 5.51 -12.05 -5.59
C VAL A 3 5.84 -10.56 -5.52
N VAL A 4 5.09 -9.77 -4.74
CA VAL A 4 5.33 -8.32 -4.60
C VAL A 4 6.65 -8.06 -3.85
N ILE A 5 6.94 -8.84 -2.81
CA ILE A 5 8.19 -8.73 -2.05
C ILE A 5 9.38 -9.09 -2.95
N VAL A 6 9.26 -10.14 -3.77
CA VAL A 6 10.29 -10.54 -4.73
C VAL A 6 10.52 -9.45 -5.79
N LEU A 7 9.46 -8.89 -6.38
CA LEU A 7 9.58 -7.82 -7.36
C LEU A 7 10.24 -6.56 -6.77
N VAL A 8 9.83 -6.15 -5.57
CA VAL A 8 10.47 -5.03 -4.85
C VAL A 8 11.95 -5.36 -4.57
N GLY A 9 12.25 -6.58 -4.14
CA GLY A 9 13.62 -7.04 -3.93
C GLY A 9 14.47 -6.96 -5.19
N ILE A 10 13.93 -7.38 -6.33
CA ILE A 10 14.62 -7.30 -7.64
C ILE A 10 14.90 -5.84 -8.02
N VAL A 11 13.93 -4.94 -7.86
CA VAL A 11 14.11 -3.50 -8.14
C VAL A 11 15.19 -2.90 -7.26
N LEU A 12 15.23 -3.24 -5.97
CA LEU A 12 16.26 -2.76 -5.05
C LEU A 12 17.64 -3.30 -5.41
N LEU A 13 17.76 -4.59 -5.77
CA LEU A 13 19.01 -5.19 -6.21
C LEU A 13 19.53 -4.56 -7.52
N LEU A 14 18.65 -4.34 -8.49
CA LEU A 14 19.02 -3.67 -9.73
C LEU A 14 19.47 -2.24 -9.47
N SER A 15 18.81 -1.50 -8.58
CA SER A 15 19.21 -0.16 -8.17
C SER A 15 20.58 -0.15 -7.48
N ASP A 16 20.87 -1.12 -6.60
CA ASP A 16 22.16 -1.24 -5.93
C ASP A 16 23.29 -1.60 -6.93
N ILE A 17 23.05 -2.54 -7.84
CA ILE A 17 24.00 -2.92 -8.89
C ILE A 17 24.29 -1.72 -9.81
N LEU A 18 23.27 -1.00 -10.25
CA LEU A 18 23.43 0.20 -11.07
C LEU A 18 24.24 1.26 -10.31
N MET A 19 23.91 1.52 -9.06
CA MET A 19 24.60 2.51 -8.23
C MET A 19 26.07 2.13 -8.02
N ARG A 20 26.38 0.85 -7.75
CA ARG A 20 27.77 0.35 -7.65
C ARG A 20 28.51 0.46 -8.96
N THR A 21 27.89 0.07 -10.08
CA THR A 21 28.51 0.16 -11.41
C THR A 21 28.84 1.61 -11.77
N PHE A 22 27.96 2.58 -11.42
CA PHE A 22 28.21 4.00 -11.67
C PHE A 22 29.25 4.61 -10.73
N ILE A 23 29.27 4.21 -9.44
CA ILE A 23 30.25 4.74 -8.48
C ILE A 23 31.64 4.15 -8.72
N PHE A 24 31.75 2.86 -9.08
CA PHE A 24 33.02 2.16 -9.21
C PHE A 24 33.45 1.86 -10.64
N GLY A 25 32.52 1.96 -11.63
CA GLY A 25 32.78 1.57 -13.03
C GLY A 25 33.14 2.72 -13.98
N GLY A 26 33.06 3.95 -13.56
CA GLY A 26 33.20 5.11 -14.45
C GLY A 26 34.60 5.70 -14.51
N ARG A 27 35.46 5.16 -15.36
CA ARG A 27 36.78 5.76 -15.66
C ARG A 27 36.93 6.15 -17.13
N ASP A 28 35.84 6.47 -17.82
CA ASP A 28 35.90 6.96 -19.19
C ASP A 28 35.12 8.30 -19.37
N ASN A 29 35.75 9.13 -20.05
CA ASN A 29 35.86 10.48 -20.51
C ASN A 29 34.62 11.36 -20.77
N ASP A 30 33.38 11.00 -20.37
CA ASP A 30 32.23 11.90 -20.48
C ASP A 30 31.64 12.28 -19.11
N ASN A 31 32.30 13.23 -18.46
CA ASN A 31 31.93 13.72 -17.11
C ASN A 31 30.47 14.16 -17.00
N ARG A 32 29.85 14.69 -18.06
CA ARG A 32 28.48 15.20 -18.04
C ARG A 32 27.42 14.11 -18.04
N ALA A 33 27.60 13.06 -18.85
CA ALA A 33 26.70 11.91 -18.88
C ALA A 33 26.75 11.13 -17.56
N ASN A 34 27.94 10.94 -17.00
CA ASN A 34 28.12 10.27 -15.70
C ASN A 34 27.49 11.04 -14.55
N ILE A 35 27.60 12.37 -14.52
CA ILE A 35 26.94 13.20 -13.49
C ILE A 35 25.41 13.12 -13.62
N ALA A 36 24.86 13.21 -14.84
CA ALA A 36 23.42 13.09 -15.07
C ALA A 36 22.87 11.74 -14.61
N LEU A 37 23.54 10.64 -14.92
CA LEU A 37 23.17 9.30 -14.50
C LEU A 37 23.30 9.13 -12.99
N MET A 38 24.32 9.70 -12.36
CA MET A 38 24.49 9.70 -10.90
C MET A 38 23.32 10.43 -10.22
N VAL A 39 22.93 11.60 -10.72
CA VAL A 39 21.79 12.36 -10.17
C VAL A 39 20.49 11.57 -10.30
N ILE A 40 20.23 10.95 -11.47
CA ILE A 40 19.06 10.11 -11.70
C ILE A 40 19.09 8.90 -10.72
N GLY A 41 20.23 8.26 -10.56
CA GLY A 41 20.41 7.14 -9.62
C GLY A 41 20.08 7.52 -8.18
N ILE A 42 20.55 8.68 -7.71
CA ILE A 42 20.26 9.20 -6.36
C ILE A 42 18.76 9.49 -6.21
N VAL A 43 18.15 10.14 -7.19
CA VAL A 43 16.70 10.43 -7.18
C VAL A 43 15.90 9.12 -7.11
N LEU A 44 16.21 8.15 -7.95
CA LEU A 44 15.55 6.84 -7.93
C LEU A 44 15.77 6.10 -6.60
N ALA A 45 16.96 6.17 -6.01
CA ALA A 45 17.24 5.54 -4.72
C ALA A 45 16.41 6.14 -3.58
N ILE A 46 16.16 7.46 -3.60
CA ILE A 46 15.33 8.14 -2.61
C ILE A 46 13.85 7.81 -2.80
N PHE A 47 13.36 7.77 -4.04
CA PHE A 47 11.95 7.57 -4.34
C PHE A 47 11.55 6.09 -4.37
N SER A 48 12.46 5.17 -4.63
CA SER A 48 12.20 3.72 -4.69
C SER A 48 11.48 3.17 -3.45
N PRO A 49 11.90 3.45 -2.20
CA PRO A 49 11.20 2.95 -1.02
C PRO A 49 9.78 3.52 -0.87
N ILE A 50 9.54 4.75 -1.35
CA ILE A 50 8.22 5.36 -1.31
C ILE A 50 7.28 4.62 -2.27
N PHE A 51 7.72 4.38 -3.52
CA PHE A 51 6.94 3.62 -4.50
C PHE A 51 6.70 2.18 -4.04
N ALA A 52 7.69 1.52 -3.45
CA ALA A 52 7.55 0.18 -2.90
C ALA A 52 6.46 0.12 -1.80
N GLN A 53 6.43 1.12 -0.91
CA GLN A 53 5.38 1.26 0.10
C GLN A 53 3.99 1.45 -0.53
N LEU A 54 3.86 2.34 -1.50
CA LEU A 54 2.59 2.60 -2.18
C LEU A 54 2.05 1.36 -2.88
N ILE A 55 2.92 0.61 -3.58
CA ILE A 55 2.55 -0.67 -4.22
C ILE A 55 2.08 -1.68 -3.17
N LYS A 56 2.83 -1.83 -2.06
CA LYS A 56 2.47 -2.73 -0.97
C LYS A 56 1.08 -2.41 -0.40
N LEU A 57 0.80 -1.13 -0.17
CA LEU A 57 -0.49 -0.67 0.35
C LEU A 57 -1.62 -0.87 -0.67
N ALA A 58 -1.37 -0.61 -1.96
CA ALA A 58 -2.35 -0.83 -3.02
C ALA A 58 -2.73 -2.32 -3.13
N VAL A 59 -1.76 -3.23 -3.10
CA VAL A 59 -1.99 -4.68 -3.12
C VAL A 59 -2.73 -5.14 -1.85
N SER A 60 -2.40 -4.58 -0.68
CA SER A 60 -3.10 -4.88 0.57
C SER A 60 -4.59 -4.54 0.47
N ARG A 61 -4.91 -3.35 -0.01
CA ARG A 61 -6.30 -2.89 -0.21
C ARG A 61 -7.05 -3.74 -1.23
N SER A 62 -6.42 -4.10 -2.35
CA SER A 62 -7.02 -4.98 -3.35
C SER A 62 -7.38 -6.35 -2.78
N ARG A 63 -6.55 -6.88 -1.88
CA ARG A 63 -6.84 -8.15 -1.18
C ARG A 63 -8.03 -8.05 -0.22
N GLU A 64 -8.23 -6.91 0.43
CA GLU A 64 -9.41 -6.71 1.30
C GLU A 64 -10.70 -6.68 0.47
N TYR A 65 -10.70 -5.97 -0.66
CA TYR A 65 -11.85 -6.03 -1.57
C TYR A 65 -12.14 -7.44 -2.08
N LEU A 66 -11.10 -8.21 -2.40
CA LEU A 66 -11.24 -9.60 -2.81
C LEU A 66 -11.77 -10.46 -1.65
N ALA A 67 -11.33 -10.23 -0.43
CA ALA A 67 -11.82 -10.95 0.75
C ALA A 67 -13.29 -10.61 1.04
N ASP A 68 -13.69 -9.36 0.91
CA ASP A 68 -15.09 -8.93 1.05
C ASP A 68 -15.97 -9.59 -0.02
N ALA A 69 -15.54 -9.58 -1.29
CA ALA A 69 -16.24 -10.21 -2.38
C ALA A 69 -16.35 -11.73 -2.17
N SER A 70 -15.27 -12.39 -1.79
CA SER A 70 -15.26 -13.83 -1.53
C SER A 70 -16.13 -14.20 -0.33
N GLY A 71 -16.07 -13.41 0.74
CA GLY A 71 -16.91 -13.59 1.93
C GLY A 71 -18.40 -13.44 1.61
N SER A 72 -18.74 -12.44 0.81
CA SER A 72 -20.14 -12.23 0.37
C SER A 72 -20.66 -13.37 -0.53
N LEU A 73 -19.81 -13.92 -1.39
CA LEU A 73 -20.15 -15.08 -2.23
C LEU A 73 -20.37 -16.34 -1.39
N LEU A 74 -19.50 -16.58 -0.40
CA LEU A 74 -19.62 -17.73 0.50
C LEU A 74 -20.88 -17.69 1.37
N THR A 75 -21.20 -16.52 1.89
CA THR A 75 -22.39 -16.32 2.74
C THR A 75 -23.67 -16.13 1.92
N ARG A 76 -23.55 -15.77 0.63
CA ARG A 76 -24.64 -15.33 -0.24
C ARG A 76 -25.46 -14.17 0.30
N GLN A 77 -24.86 -13.38 1.19
CA GLN A 77 -25.52 -12.27 1.90
C GLN A 77 -24.60 -11.06 2.02
N PRO A 78 -24.32 -10.34 0.92
CA PRO A 78 -23.44 -9.18 0.91
C PRO A 78 -23.95 -8.06 1.83
N GLU A 79 -25.27 -7.90 1.98
CA GLU A 79 -25.88 -6.88 2.86
C GLU A 79 -25.55 -7.10 4.33
N HIS A 80 -25.46 -8.34 4.79
CA HIS A 80 -25.08 -8.62 6.18
C HIS A 80 -23.64 -8.19 6.48
N LEU A 81 -22.74 -8.40 5.54
CA LEU A 81 -21.35 -7.94 5.67
C LEU A 81 -21.28 -6.42 5.61
N ALA A 82 -22.01 -5.78 4.69
CA ALA A 82 -22.11 -4.33 4.60
C ALA A 82 -22.65 -3.72 5.90
N SER A 83 -23.73 -4.27 6.45
CA SER A 83 -24.33 -3.84 7.73
C SER A 83 -23.37 -4.02 8.92
N ALA A 84 -22.57 -5.07 8.93
CA ALA A 84 -21.55 -5.28 9.94
C ALA A 84 -20.46 -4.19 9.87
N LEU A 85 -19.98 -3.88 8.66
CA LEU A 85 -19.02 -2.79 8.43
C LEU A 85 -19.59 -1.43 8.83
N GLU A 86 -20.88 -1.15 8.58
CA GLU A 86 -21.54 0.07 9.03
C GLU A 86 -21.59 0.19 10.55
N LYS A 87 -21.83 -0.91 11.25
CA LYS A 87 -21.80 -0.91 12.72
C LYS A 87 -20.39 -0.60 13.24
N ILE A 88 -19.35 -1.12 12.60
CA ILE A 88 -17.96 -0.82 12.94
C ILE A 88 -17.65 0.66 12.65
N ALA A 89 -18.09 1.18 11.49
CA ALA A 89 -17.90 2.58 11.12
C ALA A 89 -18.56 3.56 12.10
N LYS A 90 -19.73 3.21 12.65
CA LYS A 90 -20.44 4.04 13.64
C LYS A 90 -19.74 4.10 15.00
N GLN A 91 -18.79 3.21 15.27
CA GLN A 91 -17.97 3.24 16.49
C GLN A 91 -16.78 4.18 16.30
N ASP A 92 -17.02 5.46 16.31
CA ASP A 92 -16.09 6.57 16.01
C ASP A 92 -14.95 6.77 17.03
N LYS A 93 -14.64 5.79 17.85
CA LYS A 93 -13.62 5.95 18.89
C LYS A 93 -12.32 5.32 18.46
N PRO A 94 -11.25 6.12 18.23
CA PRO A 94 -9.93 5.58 18.00
C PRO A 94 -9.47 4.72 19.18
N LEU A 95 -8.82 3.60 18.88
CA LEU A 95 -8.35 2.68 19.90
C LEU A 95 -7.12 3.26 20.60
N LYS A 96 -7.21 3.51 21.90
CA LYS A 96 -6.14 4.13 22.72
C LYS A 96 -4.81 3.36 22.73
N ARG A 97 -4.80 2.07 22.40
CA ARG A 97 -3.63 1.19 22.43
C ARG A 97 -3.24 0.62 21.07
N ALA A 98 -3.80 1.16 19.98
CA ALA A 98 -3.38 0.76 18.65
C ALA A 98 -1.99 1.32 18.33
N ASN A 99 -1.17 0.54 17.65
CA ASN A 99 0.10 0.99 17.10
C ASN A 99 0.21 0.61 15.62
N HIS A 100 1.10 1.28 14.89
CA HIS A 100 1.27 1.05 13.45
C HIS A 100 1.72 -0.37 13.09
N ALA A 101 2.41 -1.08 13.99
CA ALA A 101 2.84 -2.45 13.77
C ALA A 101 1.66 -3.43 13.79
N THR A 102 0.64 -3.15 14.58
CA THR A 102 -0.56 -4.01 14.73
C THR A 102 -1.75 -3.53 13.90
N ALA A 103 -1.68 -2.35 13.29
CA ALA A 103 -2.79 -1.76 12.54
C ALA A 103 -3.37 -2.70 11.47
N HIS A 104 -2.54 -3.49 10.80
CA HIS A 104 -2.93 -4.44 9.76
C HIS A 104 -3.73 -5.66 10.27
N LEU A 105 -3.83 -5.86 11.58
CA LEU A 105 -4.63 -6.94 12.20
C LEU A 105 -6.08 -6.53 12.46
N PHE A 106 -6.42 -5.26 12.29
CA PHE A 106 -7.77 -4.75 12.48
C PHE A 106 -8.56 -4.80 11.17
N ILE A 107 -9.88 -4.90 11.27
CA ILE A 107 -10.79 -4.93 10.11
C ILE A 107 -10.94 -3.53 9.50
N ALA A 108 -10.81 -2.50 10.32
CA ALA A 108 -10.85 -1.08 9.93
C ALA A 108 -9.65 -0.35 10.53
N ASN A 109 -9.35 0.84 10.00
CA ASN A 109 -8.25 1.64 10.53
C ASN A 109 -8.48 1.97 12.02
N PRO A 110 -7.62 1.51 12.94
CA PRO A 110 -7.82 1.71 14.37
C PRO A 110 -7.52 3.15 14.85
N PHE A 111 -6.87 3.98 14.01
CA PHE A 111 -6.53 5.36 14.34
C PHE A 111 -7.59 6.35 13.90
N ASP A 112 -8.11 6.17 12.70
CA ASP A 112 -9.18 6.98 12.13
C ASP A 112 -9.95 6.12 11.11
N PRO A 113 -11.17 5.67 11.44
CA PRO A 113 -12.00 4.92 10.51
C PRO A 113 -12.48 5.76 9.31
N HIS A 114 -12.52 7.10 9.45
CA HIS A 114 -13.03 8.03 8.45
C HIS A 114 -11.94 8.86 7.79
N VAL A 115 -10.89 8.21 7.27
CA VAL A 115 -9.83 8.91 6.52
C VAL A 115 -10.41 9.52 5.23
N THR A 116 -10.78 10.78 5.30
CA THR A 116 -11.40 11.51 4.18
C THR A 116 -10.38 12.21 3.28
N LYS A 117 -9.17 12.50 3.78
CA LYS A 117 -8.14 13.18 3.00
C LYS A 117 -7.47 12.22 2.04
N LYS A 118 -7.55 12.55 0.74
CA LYS A 118 -7.04 11.73 -0.36
C LYS A 118 -5.56 11.33 -0.20
N PHE A 119 -4.74 12.22 0.37
CA PHE A 119 -3.33 11.95 0.61
C PHE A 119 -3.12 10.96 1.77
N GLU A 120 -3.83 11.12 2.87
CA GLU A 120 -3.78 10.21 4.03
C GLU A 120 -4.31 8.82 3.65
N SER A 121 -5.35 8.76 2.80
CA SER A 121 -5.90 7.49 2.33
C SER A 121 -4.93 6.68 1.47
N MET A 122 -3.97 7.33 0.78
CA MET A 122 -2.94 6.62 0.02
C MET A 122 -1.97 5.82 0.91
N PHE A 123 -1.70 6.32 2.11
CA PHE A 123 -0.82 5.68 3.09
C PHE A 123 -1.57 4.83 4.13
N SER A 124 -2.89 4.80 4.07
CA SER A 124 -3.69 3.92 4.93
C SER A 124 -3.46 2.45 4.57
N THR A 125 -3.33 1.60 5.58
CA THR A 125 -3.22 0.15 5.42
C THR A 125 -4.51 -0.49 4.94
N HIS A 126 -5.65 0.13 5.22
CA HIS A 126 -7.00 -0.33 4.87
C HIS A 126 -7.68 0.61 3.87
N PRO A 127 -8.55 0.10 2.98
CA PRO A 127 -9.40 0.98 2.19
C PRO A 127 -10.43 1.68 3.09
N PRO A 128 -10.92 2.86 2.67
CA PRO A 128 -12.01 3.54 3.37
C PRO A 128 -13.22 2.61 3.54
N ILE A 129 -13.77 2.58 4.74
CA ILE A 129 -14.85 1.64 5.09
C ILE A 129 -16.11 1.90 4.27
N GLU A 130 -16.37 3.15 3.91
CA GLU A 130 -17.50 3.57 3.08
C GLU A 130 -17.39 2.96 1.67
N GLN A 131 -16.20 2.90 1.09
CA GLN A 131 -15.98 2.30 -0.22
C GLN A 131 -16.21 0.78 -0.19
N ARG A 132 -15.81 0.09 0.88
CA ARG A 132 -16.08 -1.34 1.07
C ARG A 132 -17.58 -1.60 1.15
N ILE A 133 -18.30 -0.81 1.95
CA ILE A 133 -19.76 -0.90 2.09
C ILE A 133 -20.46 -0.68 0.74
N GLN A 134 -20.06 0.37 0.02
CA GLN A 134 -20.63 0.68 -1.30
C GLN A 134 -20.40 -0.45 -2.30
N GLN A 135 -19.20 -1.03 -2.31
CA GLN A 135 -18.86 -2.13 -3.20
C GLN A 135 -19.65 -3.40 -2.88
N LEU A 136 -19.81 -3.74 -1.60
CA LEU A 136 -20.63 -4.88 -1.18
C LEU A 136 -22.11 -4.69 -1.59
N ARG A 137 -22.66 -3.48 -1.45
CA ARG A 137 -24.03 -3.18 -1.88
C ARG A 137 -24.21 -3.21 -3.40
N SER A 138 -23.16 -2.92 -4.16
CA SER A 138 -23.22 -3.04 -5.65
C SER A 138 -23.21 -4.48 -6.15
N MET A 139 -22.99 -5.47 -5.28
CA MET A 139 -23.01 -6.91 -5.61
C MET A 139 -24.39 -7.55 -5.43
N MET A 140 -25.39 -6.77 -4.98
CA MET A 140 -26.77 -7.20 -4.85
C MET A 140 -27.50 -7.04 -6.16
#